data_e1191fda54e469c4aa327c296c34d09e
#
_entry.id   e1191fda54e469c4aa327c296c34d09e
#
_cell.length_a   1.000
_cell.length_b   1.000
_cell.length_c   1.000
_cell.angle_alpha   90.00
_cell.angle_beta   90.00
_cell.angle_gamma   90.00
#
_symmetry.space_group_name_H-M   'P 1'
#
loop_
_entity.id
_entity.type
_entity.pdbx_description
1 polymer ?
#
loop_
_entity_poly.entity_id
_entity_poly.type
_entity_poly.pdbx_seq_one_letter_code
_entity_poly.pdbx_strand_id
1 'polypeptide(L)'
;MSAARAALSAALLLVAMAGTRSFAAERAAEPNTQVPAGSSHYVADGFPDRIVATPAQDAATGFAVAWRTDASVDQPWLELVVAGDSPDVGTPRRIRASTATLASENGSSHHHRADIDGLKPDTLYAYRVQGNRTWGAWNHFRTAASPDTPLTLLYFGDTQNKNLSLVSRVIRQAWRSAPDARLALFAGDLVSGKDGQDDNEWAEWFEAGRWLLEGTAVAPAPGNHEYHEEGEDTPQATRTLGNHWPVTFALPRNGPSATARTSYWFDYQGVRIAVLDGTSVLDLGTGPAQAQWLDKVLADNPHPWSIVLIHQPFFSPRADRENQKLVEQVLPVIRRHKVDLVLQGHDHTYGRRGDEAGQATPVFVVSVAGPKQYRLSDMARKTMRPVGEDTQLYQVLRIDNQKLRYESRTATGRLYDAFELERGSDGGKRLVEQEAGRIAPRDCPRSATPKGRADRCWE
;
A
#
# COMPACT_ATOMS: atom_id res chain seq x y z
N MET A 1 45.02 15.52 -88.61
CA MET A 1 44.35 14.42 -89.22
C MET A 1 43.97 13.40 -88.16
N SER A 2 42.79 12.99 -88.12
CA SER A 2 42.14 11.98 -87.34
C SER A 2 41.44 12.44 -86.03
N ALA A 3 40.11 12.42 -86.18
CA ALA A 3 39.16 12.76 -85.15
C ALA A 3 38.99 11.58 -84.17
N ALA A 4 39.04 11.85 -82.87
CA ALA A 4 38.60 10.86 -81.86
C ALA A 4 37.19 11.24 -81.35
N ARG A 5 36.26 10.33 -81.62
CA ARG A 5 34.88 10.46 -81.15
C ARG A 5 34.80 10.15 -79.67
N ALA A 6 34.27 11.12 -78.91
CA ALA A 6 33.86 10.91 -77.53
C ALA A 6 32.53 10.17 -77.50
N ALA A 7 32.51 9.02 -76.86
CA ALA A 7 31.26 8.29 -76.47
C ALA A 7 30.84 8.69 -75.07
N LEU A 8 29.69 9.37 -74.97
CA LEU A 8 29.04 9.63 -73.71
C LEU A 8 28.33 8.34 -73.23
N SER A 9 28.80 7.71 -72.18
CA SER A 9 28.07 6.66 -71.45
C SER A 9 27.26 7.29 -70.38
N ALA A 10 25.96 7.34 -70.48
CA ALA A 10 25.02 7.71 -69.44
C ALA A 10 24.92 6.57 -68.42
N ALA A 11 25.54 6.73 -67.27
CA ALA A 11 25.33 5.84 -66.15
C ALA A 11 24.05 6.25 -65.42
N LEU A 12 22.99 5.45 -65.52
CA LEU A 12 21.80 5.53 -64.67
C LEU A 12 22.21 5.12 -63.24
N LEU A 13 22.29 6.07 -62.36
CA LEU A 13 22.31 5.80 -60.93
C LEU A 13 20.90 5.43 -60.45
N LEU A 14 20.63 4.15 -60.30
CA LEU A 14 19.49 3.66 -59.51
C LEU A 14 19.85 3.88 -58.02
N VAL A 15 19.34 4.96 -57.46
CA VAL A 15 19.33 5.12 -55.99
C VAL A 15 18.27 4.19 -55.46
N ALA A 16 18.68 3.01 -54.98
CA ALA A 16 17.86 2.13 -54.17
C ALA A 16 17.64 2.84 -52.87
N MET A 17 16.49 3.48 -52.64
CA MET A 17 16.02 3.86 -51.35
C MET A 17 15.74 2.58 -50.54
N ALA A 18 16.78 2.04 -49.93
CA ALA A 18 16.60 1.10 -48.84
C ALA A 18 15.92 1.86 -47.68
N GLY A 19 14.59 1.80 -47.64
CA GLY A 19 13.83 2.23 -46.50
C GLY A 19 14.33 1.42 -45.32
N THR A 20 15.16 2.03 -44.48
CA THR A 20 15.45 1.52 -43.15
C THR A 20 14.16 1.55 -42.37
N ARG A 21 13.36 0.47 -42.46
CA ARG A 21 12.37 0.18 -41.43
C ARG A 21 13.20 0.02 -40.14
N SER A 22 13.26 1.07 -39.36
CA SER A 22 13.62 0.99 -37.98
C SER A 22 12.60 0.06 -37.33
N PHE A 23 12.94 -1.22 -37.25
CA PHE A 23 12.30 -2.10 -36.27
C PHE A 23 12.69 -1.50 -34.94
N ALA A 24 11.79 -0.67 -34.38
CA ALA A 24 11.81 -0.42 -32.94
C ALA A 24 11.75 -1.82 -32.33
N ALA A 25 12.88 -2.33 -31.86
CA ALA A 25 12.94 -3.58 -31.14
C ALA A 25 11.87 -3.46 -30.06
N GLU A 26 10.86 -4.31 -30.11
CA GLU A 26 9.81 -4.37 -29.12
C GLU A 26 10.54 -4.53 -27.78
N ARG A 27 10.53 -3.48 -26.99
CA ARG A 27 11.29 -3.45 -25.73
C ARG A 27 10.72 -4.58 -24.91
N ALA A 28 11.52 -5.62 -24.66
CA ALA A 28 11.12 -6.74 -23.84
C ALA A 28 10.44 -6.20 -22.57
N ALA A 29 9.29 -6.75 -22.23
CA ALA A 29 8.56 -6.29 -21.04
C ALA A 29 9.51 -6.39 -19.86
N GLU A 30 9.67 -5.27 -19.14
CA GLU A 30 10.50 -5.23 -17.92
C GLU A 30 10.00 -6.27 -16.93
N PRO A 31 10.88 -7.11 -16.35
CA PRO A 31 10.45 -8.16 -15.43
C PRO A 31 9.75 -7.56 -14.20
N ASN A 32 8.95 -8.37 -13.53
CA ASN A 32 8.22 -7.94 -12.34
C ASN A 32 9.17 -7.65 -11.17
N THR A 33 10.18 -8.51 -10.98
CA THR A 33 11.27 -8.31 -10.04
C THR A 33 12.56 -7.95 -10.79
N GLN A 34 13.39 -7.09 -10.19
CA GLN A 34 14.70 -6.72 -10.74
C GLN A 34 15.72 -7.84 -10.50
N VAL A 35 15.57 -8.58 -9.39
CA VAL A 35 16.41 -9.72 -9.08
C VAL A 35 15.80 -10.96 -9.74
N PRO A 36 16.56 -11.64 -10.63
CA PRO A 36 16.06 -12.84 -11.29
C PRO A 36 15.81 -13.99 -10.29
N ALA A 37 14.81 -14.81 -10.59
CA ALA A 37 14.56 -16.04 -9.85
C ALA A 37 15.82 -16.93 -9.82
N GLY A 38 16.08 -17.56 -8.65
CA GLY A 38 17.26 -18.39 -8.42
C GLY A 38 18.56 -17.62 -8.12
N SER A 39 18.52 -16.28 -8.06
CA SER A 39 19.63 -15.48 -7.54
C SER A 39 19.74 -15.65 -6.02
N SER A 40 20.99 -15.66 -5.50
CA SER A 40 21.21 -15.66 -4.05
C SER A 40 21.01 -14.30 -3.37
N HIS A 41 20.66 -13.28 -4.11
CA HIS A 41 20.57 -11.90 -3.60
C HIS A 41 19.59 -11.76 -2.43
N TYR A 42 18.46 -12.47 -2.48
CA TYR A 42 17.43 -12.43 -1.44
C TYR A 42 17.41 -13.66 -0.52
N VAL A 43 18.41 -14.53 -0.64
CA VAL A 43 18.62 -15.60 0.36
C VAL A 43 18.90 -14.95 1.71
N ALA A 44 18.17 -15.37 2.75
CA ALA A 44 18.38 -14.86 4.09
C ALA A 44 19.78 -15.25 4.62
N ASP A 45 20.43 -14.33 5.31
CA ASP A 45 21.67 -14.58 6.02
C ASP A 45 21.53 -14.27 7.52
N GLY A 46 22.61 -14.33 8.28
CA GLY A 46 22.58 -14.04 9.69
C GLY A 46 22.43 -12.55 10.04
N PHE A 47 22.45 -11.63 9.07
CA PHE A 47 22.20 -10.22 9.28
C PHE A 47 20.68 -9.93 9.20
N PRO A 48 20.11 -9.13 10.11
CA PRO A 48 18.67 -8.87 10.09
C PRO A 48 18.26 -7.96 8.92
N ASP A 49 17.25 -8.39 8.19
CA ASP A 49 16.65 -7.66 7.07
C ASP A 49 15.11 -7.61 7.20
N ARG A 50 14.43 -7.02 6.22
CA ARG A 50 12.95 -6.90 6.14
C ARG A 50 12.33 -6.38 7.43
N ILE A 51 12.96 -5.35 8.02
CA ILE A 51 12.50 -4.76 9.26
C ILE A 51 11.26 -3.91 8.99
N VAL A 52 10.19 -4.13 9.74
CA VAL A 52 8.97 -3.34 9.68
C VAL A 52 8.40 -3.06 11.07
N ALA A 53 8.07 -1.80 11.32
CA ALA A 53 7.39 -1.37 12.53
C ALA A 53 5.89 -1.27 12.28
N THR A 54 5.07 -1.81 13.19
CA THR A 54 3.60 -1.82 13.09
C THR A 54 2.98 -1.22 14.34
N PRO A 55 1.80 -0.59 14.27
CA PRO A 55 1.16 -0.01 15.46
C PRO A 55 0.71 -1.11 16.42
N ALA A 56 0.82 -0.85 17.73
CA ALA A 56 0.03 -1.57 18.72
C ALA A 56 -1.43 -1.10 18.68
N GLN A 57 -2.35 -1.79 19.37
CA GLN A 57 -3.74 -1.36 19.49
C GLN A 57 -3.84 0.07 20.08
N ASP A 58 -3.04 0.39 21.08
CA ASP A 58 -2.78 1.74 21.55
C ASP A 58 -1.38 2.17 21.09
N ALA A 59 -1.31 2.89 20.00
CA ALA A 59 -0.05 3.33 19.41
C ALA A 59 0.69 4.39 20.25
N ALA A 60 0.05 4.98 21.26
CA ALA A 60 0.69 5.93 22.16
C ALA A 60 1.61 5.23 23.19
N THR A 61 1.32 3.97 23.53
CA THR A 61 2.03 3.24 24.58
C THR A 61 2.75 2.00 24.08
N GLY A 62 2.68 1.70 22.76
CA GLY A 62 3.34 0.52 22.20
C GLY A 62 3.45 0.54 20.67
N PHE A 63 4.31 -0.35 20.18
CA PHE A 63 4.41 -0.74 18.79
C PHE A 63 5.01 -2.14 18.70
N ALA A 64 5.03 -2.75 17.53
CA ALA A 64 5.69 -4.02 17.34
C ALA A 64 6.65 -3.95 16.15
N VAL A 65 7.66 -4.80 16.14
CA VAL A 65 8.64 -4.90 15.06
C VAL A 65 8.73 -6.34 14.60
N ALA A 66 8.68 -6.54 13.29
CA ALA A 66 9.03 -7.80 12.67
C ALA A 66 10.30 -7.65 11.83
N TRP A 67 11.08 -8.73 11.71
CA TRP A 67 12.28 -8.79 10.88
C TRP A 67 12.62 -10.23 10.49
N ARG A 68 13.50 -10.40 9.50
CA ARG A 68 13.94 -11.70 9.01
C ARG A 68 15.45 -11.92 9.28
N THR A 69 15.83 -13.17 9.46
CA THR A 69 17.21 -13.69 9.43
C THR A 69 17.23 -15.07 8.78
N ASP A 70 18.39 -15.66 8.61
CA ASP A 70 18.50 -17.08 8.31
C ASP A 70 18.06 -17.97 9.48
N ALA A 71 17.95 -19.26 9.24
CA ALA A 71 17.47 -20.23 10.22
C ALA A 71 18.46 -20.51 11.37
N SER A 72 19.64 -19.88 11.40
CA SER A 72 20.62 -20.02 12.49
C SER A 72 20.28 -19.16 13.72
N VAL A 73 19.37 -18.18 13.56
CA VAL A 73 18.97 -17.26 14.63
C VAL A 73 17.63 -17.69 15.21
N ASP A 74 17.60 -18.01 16.50
CA ASP A 74 16.36 -18.36 17.20
C ASP A 74 16.17 -17.44 18.41
N GLN A 75 14.92 -16.91 18.54
CA GLN A 75 14.52 -16.03 19.63
C GLN A 75 15.51 -14.88 19.94
N PRO A 76 15.85 -14.04 18.95
CA PRO A 76 16.76 -12.92 19.14
C PRO A 76 16.17 -11.81 19.98
N TRP A 77 16.95 -10.78 20.25
CA TRP A 77 16.54 -9.62 21.03
C TRP A 77 16.30 -8.41 20.13
N LEU A 78 15.36 -7.58 20.58
CA LEU A 78 15.29 -6.19 20.19
C LEU A 78 15.84 -5.33 21.33
N GLU A 79 16.68 -4.35 21.02
CA GLU A 79 17.12 -3.31 21.94
C GLU A 79 16.35 -2.02 21.68
N LEU A 80 15.91 -1.36 22.76
CA LEU A 80 15.12 -0.13 22.74
C LEU A 80 15.63 0.85 23.79
N VAL A 81 15.75 2.12 23.42
CA VAL A 81 16.12 3.22 24.31
C VAL A 81 15.39 4.49 23.90
N VAL A 82 15.18 5.42 24.81
CA VAL A 82 14.74 6.78 24.42
C VAL A 82 15.85 7.42 23.60
N ALA A 83 15.53 7.90 22.40
CA ALA A 83 16.54 8.49 21.53
C ALA A 83 17.09 9.79 22.11
N GLY A 84 18.39 9.95 22.03
CA GLY A 84 19.13 11.15 22.42
C GLY A 84 20.08 11.60 21.30
N ASP A 85 20.69 12.75 21.47
CA ASP A 85 21.59 13.34 20.48
C ASP A 85 23.03 12.81 20.57
N SER A 86 23.34 12.09 21.65
CA SER A 86 24.67 11.50 21.85
C SER A 86 24.87 10.25 20.99
N PRO A 87 26.06 10.03 20.41
CA PRO A 87 26.40 8.74 19.79
C PRO A 87 26.45 7.58 20.81
N ASP A 88 26.57 7.88 22.09
CA ASP A 88 26.34 6.91 23.18
C ASP A 88 24.85 6.85 23.47
N VAL A 89 24.22 5.76 23.04
CA VAL A 89 22.78 5.55 23.22
C VAL A 89 22.41 5.12 24.66
N GLY A 90 23.38 4.89 25.53
CA GLY A 90 23.17 4.44 26.90
C GLY A 90 22.79 2.95 27.00
N THR A 91 22.13 2.57 28.11
CA THR A 91 21.75 1.17 28.39
C THR A 91 20.35 0.87 27.85
N PRO A 92 20.21 0.04 26.80
CA PRO A 92 18.91 -0.27 26.22
C PRO A 92 18.12 -1.30 27.03
N ARG A 93 16.80 -1.16 27.03
CA ARG A 93 15.86 -2.24 27.38
C ARG A 93 15.92 -3.32 26.30
N ARG A 94 15.96 -4.59 26.72
CA ARG A 94 15.92 -5.74 25.82
C ARG A 94 14.55 -6.40 25.84
N ILE A 95 14.02 -6.67 24.66
CA ILE A 95 12.76 -7.36 24.44
C ILE A 95 13.04 -8.64 23.65
N ARG A 96 12.58 -9.79 24.17
CA ARG A 96 12.76 -11.08 23.53
C ARG A 96 11.75 -11.20 22.38
N ALA A 97 12.21 -11.59 21.20
CA ALA A 97 11.34 -11.87 20.08
C ALA A 97 10.83 -13.32 20.09
N SER A 98 9.65 -13.53 19.55
CA SER A 98 9.20 -14.84 19.10
C SER A 98 9.69 -15.10 17.68
N THR A 99 9.87 -16.37 17.31
CA THR A 99 10.40 -16.78 16.01
C THR A 99 9.41 -17.73 15.33
N ALA A 100 9.22 -17.55 14.03
CA ALA A 100 8.50 -18.46 13.14
C ALA A 100 9.36 -18.77 11.93
N THR A 101 9.31 -20.01 11.45
CA THR A 101 10.04 -20.43 10.25
C THR A 101 9.19 -20.27 9.02
N LEU A 102 9.77 -19.75 7.94
CA LEU A 102 9.19 -19.69 6.61
C LEU A 102 10.10 -20.43 5.62
N ALA A 103 9.52 -21.32 4.82
CA ALA A 103 10.15 -21.89 3.64
C ALA A 103 9.65 -21.17 2.39
N SER A 104 10.55 -20.74 1.53
CA SER A 104 10.27 -20.07 0.27
C SER A 104 11.20 -20.58 -0.83
N GLU A 105 11.08 -20.05 -2.05
CA GLU A 105 11.99 -20.34 -3.15
C GLU A 105 13.44 -19.91 -2.86
N ASN A 106 13.65 -18.96 -1.93
CA ASN A 106 14.98 -18.52 -1.47
C ASN A 106 15.51 -19.31 -0.26
N GLY A 107 14.86 -20.44 0.07
CA GLY A 107 15.27 -21.31 1.17
C GLY A 107 14.49 -21.06 2.45
N SER A 108 14.99 -21.63 3.55
CA SER A 108 14.36 -21.49 4.88
C SER A 108 14.92 -20.26 5.59
N SER A 109 14.00 -19.46 6.14
CA SER A 109 14.32 -18.27 6.92
C SER A 109 13.56 -18.23 8.23
N HIS A 110 14.07 -17.48 9.21
CA HIS A 110 13.41 -17.20 10.46
C HIS A 110 12.84 -15.76 10.43
N HIS A 111 11.61 -15.65 10.80
CA HIS A 111 10.91 -14.37 10.97
C HIS A 111 10.63 -14.15 12.45
N HIS A 112 10.99 -12.98 12.91
CA HIS A 112 10.97 -12.62 14.32
C HIS A 112 9.92 -11.53 14.56
N ARG A 113 9.29 -11.56 15.75
CA ARG A 113 8.34 -10.57 16.21
C ARG A 113 8.67 -10.16 17.63
N ALA A 114 8.82 -8.85 17.86
CA ALA A 114 8.89 -8.25 19.19
C ALA A 114 7.71 -7.29 19.41
N ASP A 115 6.88 -7.58 20.39
CA ASP A 115 5.82 -6.68 20.85
C ASP A 115 6.39 -5.79 21.98
N ILE A 116 6.21 -4.48 21.85
CA ILE A 116 6.80 -3.47 22.72
C ILE A 116 5.66 -2.68 23.36
N ASP A 117 5.62 -2.66 24.68
CA ASP A 117 4.62 -2.00 25.49
C ASP A 117 5.23 -1.12 26.59
N GLY A 118 4.39 -0.41 27.32
CA GLY A 118 4.78 0.42 28.45
C GLY A 118 5.62 1.62 28.07
N LEU A 119 5.44 2.12 26.84
CA LEU A 119 6.13 3.29 26.33
C LEU A 119 5.44 4.59 26.73
N LYS A 120 6.18 5.68 26.65
CA LYS A 120 5.63 7.03 26.85
C LYS A 120 5.05 7.54 25.52
N PRO A 121 3.90 8.22 25.55
CA PRO A 121 3.36 8.91 24.39
C PRO A 121 4.33 9.96 23.82
N ASP A 122 4.20 10.27 22.53
CA ASP A 122 4.98 11.26 21.76
C ASP A 122 6.50 11.22 22.05
N THR A 123 7.03 10.03 22.26
CA THR A 123 8.43 9.84 22.60
C THR A 123 9.18 9.20 21.44
N LEU A 124 10.30 9.80 21.04
CA LEU A 124 11.19 9.22 20.05
C LEU A 124 12.06 8.15 20.72
N TYR A 125 11.95 6.93 20.22
CA TYR A 125 12.78 5.81 20.64
C TYR A 125 13.78 5.46 19.53
N ALA A 126 14.97 5.02 19.93
CA ALA A 126 15.90 4.32 19.05
C ALA A 126 15.79 2.83 19.33
N TYR A 127 15.70 2.01 18.30
CA TYR A 127 15.67 0.56 18.42
C TYR A 127 16.57 -0.10 17.38
N ARG A 128 17.03 -1.30 17.69
CA ARG A 128 17.70 -2.19 16.74
C ARG A 128 17.36 -3.64 17.03
N VAL A 129 17.50 -4.49 16.01
CA VAL A 129 17.15 -5.90 16.08
C VAL A 129 18.40 -6.77 15.93
N GLN A 130 18.40 -7.92 16.58
CA GLN A 130 19.52 -8.84 16.61
C GLN A 130 19.44 -9.84 15.46
N GLY A 131 20.61 -10.12 14.87
CA GLY A 131 20.88 -11.25 13.97
C GLY A 131 21.84 -12.24 14.62
N ASN A 132 22.55 -13.02 13.80
CA ASN A 132 23.54 -13.99 14.27
C ASN A 132 24.83 -13.27 14.71
N ARG A 133 25.03 -13.16 16.02
CA ARG A 133 26.19 -12.46 16.66
C ARG A 133 26.40 -11.03 16.18
N THR A 134 25.38 -10.40 15.62
CA THR A 134 25.40 -9.04 15.09
C THR A 134 24.13 -8.31 15.46
N TRP A 135 24.14 -7.00 15.27
CA TRP A 135 22.97 -6.13 15.40
C TRP A 135 22.75 -5.39 14.09
N GLY A 136 21.49 -5.15 13.75
CA GLY A 136 21.11 -4.21 12.71
C GLY A 136 21.45 -2.75 13.08
N ALA A 137 21.17 -1.83 12.18
CA ALA A 137 21.30 -0.41 12.43
C ALA A 137 20.31 0.06 13.50
N TRP A 138 20.64 1.17 14.18
CA TRP A 138 19.68 1.87 15.03
C TRP A 138 18.65 2.59 14.13
N ASN A 139 17.37 2.29 14.38
CA ASN A 139 16.23 2.92 13.73
C ASN A 139 15.51 3.81 14.73
N HIS A 140 14.89 4.86 14.28
CA HIS A 140 14.04 5.70 15.12
C HIS A 140 12.56 5.34 14.90
N PHE A 141 11.81 5.28 16.00
CA PHE A 141 10.36 5.17 15.99
C PHE A 141 9.77 6.12 17.03
N ARG A 142 8.79 6.91 16.65
CA ARG A 142 8.08 7.77 17.58
C ARG A 142 6.69 7.21 17.89
N THR A 143 6.38 7.01 19.17
CA THR A 143 5.04 6.64 19.63
C THR A 143 4.02 7.71 19.27
N ALA A 144 2.76 7.31 19.08
CA ALA A 144 1.68 8.27 18.86
C ALA A 144 1.58 9.28 20.02
N ALA A 145 1.23 10.51 19.68
CA ALA A 145 0.99 11.57 20.65
C ALA A 145 -0.45 11.48 21.22
N SER A 146 -0.84 12.47 22.01
CA SER A 146 -2.21 12.58 22.51
C SER A 146 -3.22 12.71 21.36
N PRO A 147 -4.49 12.35 21.57
CA PRO A 147 -5.54 12.46 20.55
C PRO A 147 -5.71 13.86 19.95
N ASP A 148 -5.35 14.90 20.68
CA ASP A 148 -5.47 16.30 20.24
C ASP A 148 -4.32 16.78 19.35
N THR A 149 -3.27 15.96 19.21
CA THR A 149 -2.11 16.31 18.38
C THR A 149 -2.39 16.01 16.90
N PRO A 150 -2.10 16.93 15.98
CA PRO A 150 -2.27 16.69 14.56
C PRO A 150 -1.50 15.46 14.06
N LEU A 151 -2.12 14.69 13.18
CA LEU A 151 -1.57 13.50 12.54
C LEU A 151 -1.35 13.75 11.04
N THR A 152 -0.13 13.44 10.57
CA THR A 152 0.12 13.26 9.14
C THR A 152 0.31 11.78 8.86
N LEU A 153 -0.43 11.25 7.88
CA LEU A 153 -0.28 9.87 7.42
C LEU A 153 -0.19 9.76 5.91
N LEU A 154 0.42 8.68 5.44
CA LEU A 154 0.48 8.30 4.03
C LEU A 154 -0.48 7.15 3.77
N TYR A 155 -1.06 7.11 2.57
CA TYR A 155 -1.84 5.98 2.11
C TYR A 155 -1.40 5.58 0.69
N PHE A 156 -1.30 4.26 0.47
CA PHE A 156 -0.96 3.64 -0.80
C PHE A 156 -2.01 2.56 -1.13
N GLY A 157 -2.65 2.67 -2.28
CA GLY A 157 -3.36 1.54 -2.89
C GLY A 157 -2.36 0.62 -3.57
N ASP A 158 -2.78 -0.52 -4.00
CA ASP A 158 -2.04 -1.58 -4.71
C ASP A 158 -0.62 -1.19 -5.12
N THR A 159 0.37 -1.72 -4.41
CA THR A 159 1.78 -1.50 -4.74
C THR A 159 2.34 -2.61 -5.63
N GLN A 160 1.59 -3.67 -5.84
CA GLN A 160 2.00 -4.83 -6.63
C GLN A 160 2.58 -4.47 -8.00
N ASN A 161 3.42 -5.34 -8.49
CA ASN A 161 4.20 -5.25 -9.72
C ASN A 161 5.31 -4.19 -9.69
N LYS A 162 6.53 -4.65 -9.95
CA LYS A 162 7.69 -3.78 -10.11
C LYS A 162 7.93 -2.86 -8.92
N ASN A 163 7.84 -3.43 -7.72
CA ASN A 163 7.98 -2.69 -6.47
C ASN A 163 9.27 -1.87 -6.46
N LEU A 164 10.40 -2.49 -6.73
CA LEU A 164 11.69 -1.83 -6.69
C LEU A 164 11.86 -0.82 -7.82
N SER A 165 11.48 -1.16 -9.07
CA SER A 165 11.75 -0.31 -10.23
C SER A 165 10.77 0.87 -10.37
N LEU A 166 9.50 0.71 -9.99
CA LEU A 166 8.48 1.73 -10.25
C LEU A 166 7.76 2.23 -9.00
N VAL A 167 7.46 1.37 -8.00
CA VAL A 167 6.77 1.81 -6.78
C VAL A 167 7.70 2.56 -5.85
N SER A 168 8.98 2.17 -5.78
CA SER A 168 9.97 2.83 -4.92
C SER A 168 10.07 4.35 -5.13
N ARG A 169 9.91 4.83 -6.37
CA ARG A 169 9.89 6.28 -6.66
C ARG A 169 8.65 6.96 -6.10
N VAL A 170 7.50 6.25 -6.07
CA VAL A 170 6.24 6.76 -5.50
C VAL A 170 6.37 6.90 -3.99
N ILE A 171 6.89 5.87 -3.32
CA ILE A 171 7.13 5.89 -1.87
C ILE A 171 8.12 7.01 -1.50
N ARG A 172 9.23 7.15 -2.22
CA ARG A 172 10.19 8.24 -1.98
C ARG A 172 9.58 9.63 -2.19
N GLN A 173 8.72 9.79 -3.21
CA GLN A 173 8.04 11.05 -3.44
C GLN A 173 6.99 11.34 -2.37
N ALA A 174 6.27 10.33 -1.89
CA ALA A 174 5.32 10.45 -0.78
C ALA A 174 6.03 10.95 0.49
N TRP A 175 7.14 10.33 0.86
CA TRP A 175 7.96 10.75 2.00
C TRP A 175 8.47 12.19 1.86
N ARG A 176 8.92 12.59 0.66
CA ARG A 176 9.34 13.98 0.41
C ARG A 176 8.22 14.99 0.55
N SER A 177 6.98 14.58 0.26
CA SER A 177 5.79 15.44 0.39
C SER A 177 5.27 15.54 1.82
N ALA A 178 5.56 14.54 2.66
CA ALA A 178 5.12 14.47 4.05
C ALA A 178 6.22 13.81 4.92
N PRO A 179 7.35 14.49 5.16
CA PRO A 179 8.46 13.94 5.96
C PRO A 179 8.09 13.81 7.44
N ASP A 180 7.01 14.43 7.86
CA ASP A 180 6.41 14.38 9.19
C ASP A 180 5.39 13.24 9.37
N ALA A 181 5.19 12.40 8.34
CA ALA A 181 4.25 11.28 8.42
C ALA A 181 4.65 10.30 9.53
N ARG A 182 3.65 9.91 10.33
CA ARG A 182 3.79 8.98 11.48
C ARG A 182 3.24 7.59 11.21
N LEU A 183 2.40 7.47 10.18
CA LEU A 183 1.67 6.26 9.84
C LEU A 183 1.61 6.10 8.32
N ALA A 184 1.78 4.87 7.84
CA ALA A 184 1.61 4.51 6.45
C ALA A 184 0.57 3.38 6.34
N LEU A 185 -0.50 3.61 5.59
CA LEU A 185 -1.55 2.65 5.32
C LEU A 185 -1.36 2.07 3.91
N PHE A 186 -1.49 0.76 3.78
CA PHE A 186 -1.43 0.06 2.49
C PHE A 186 -2.71 -0.74 2.28
N ALA A 187 -3.40 -0.49 1.18
CA ALA A 187 -4.70 -1.12 0.93
C ALA A 187 -4.61 -2.50 0.25
N GLY A 188 -3.58 -3.28 0.53
CA GLY A 188 -3.43 -4.63 0.03
C GLY A 188 -2.79 -4.74 -1.35
N ASP A 189 -2.67 -5.96 -1.84
CA ASP A 189 -1.93 -6.30 -3.05
C ASP A 189 -0.53 -5.67 -3.04
N LEU A 190 0.25 -6.00 -2.00
CA LEU A 190 1.62 -5.51 -1.81
C LEU A 190 2.57 -6.17 -2.80
N VAL A 191 2.28 -7.42 -3.14
CA VAL A 191 2.96 -8.27 -4.11
C VAL A 191 1.98 -8.71 -5.20
N SER A 192 2.47 -9.28 -6.29
CA SER A 192 1.64 -9.67 -7.44
C SER A 192 1.57 -11.17 -7.66
N GLY A 193 2.35 -11.96 -6.94
CA GLY A 193 2.31 -13.40 -6.99
C GLY A 193 0.90 -13.92 -6.75
N LYS A 194 0.48 -14.94 -7.48
CA LYS A 194 -0.89 -15.49 -7.40
C LYS A 194 -1.22 -16.12 -6.05
N ASP A 195 -0.22 -16.35 -5.25
CA ASP A 195 -0.27 -17.09 -3.99
C ASP A 195 0.33 -16.33 -2.80
N GLY A 196 0.74 -15.09 -3.01
CA GLY A 196 1.40 -14.30 -1.97
C GLY A 196 2.71 -14.89 -1.46
N GLN A 197 3.33 -15.81 -2.24
CA GLN A 197 4.48 -16.61 -1.81
C GLN A 197 5.77 -16.28 -2.56
N ASP A 198 5.75 -15.40 -3.56
CA ASP A 198 6.95 -14.95 -4.27
C ASP A 198 7.83 -14.11 -3.33
N ASP A 199 8.87 -14.74 -2.76
CA ASP A 199 9.76 -14.12 -1.78
C ASP A 199 10.60 -12.99 -2.38
N ASN A 200 10.91 -13.03 -3.68
CA ASN A 200 11.60 -11.93 -4.36
C ASN A 200 10.72 -10.68 -4.46
N GLU A 201 9.41 -10.83 -4.71
CA GLU A 201 8.51 -9.68 -4.70
C GLU A 201 8.39 -9.05 -3.31
N TRP A 202 8.30 -9.88 -2.26
CA TRP A 202 8.33 -9.40 -0.88
C TRP A 202 9.63 -8.66 -0.57
N ALA A 203 10.77 -9.19 -1.00
CA ALA A 203 12.06 -8.54 -0.81
C ALA A 203 12.10 -7.17 -1.49
N GLU A 204 11.64 -7.07 -2.73
CA GLU A 204 11.60 -5.80 -3.47
C GLU A 204 10.61 -4.80 -2.88
N TRP A 205 9.51 -5.28 -2.27
CA TRP A 205 8.60 -4.41 -1.53
C TRP A 205 9.29 -3.80 -0.30
N PHE A 206 10.03 -4.60 0.45
CA PHE A 206 10.82 -4.11 1.58
C PHE A 206 11.92 -3.13 1.15
N GLU A 207 12.64 -3.40 0.08
CA GLU A 207 13.65 -2.48 -0.44
C GLU A 207 13.04 -1.17 -0.94
N ALA A 208 11.88 -1.23 -1.58
CA ALA A 208 11.17 -0.05 -2.08
C ALA A 208 10.77 0.92 -0.95
N GLY A 209 10.34 0.37 0.18
CA GLY A 209 9.85 1.14 1.33
C GLY A 209 10.83 1.35 2.47
N ARG A 210 11.92 0.65 2.49
CA ARG A 210 12.91 0.44 3.55
C ARG A 210 12.82 1.39 4.77
N TRP A 211 13.27 2.62 4.66
CA TRP A 211 13.27 3.59 5.79
C TRP A 211 11.87 3.97 6.28
N LEU A 212 10.88 4.01 5.38
CA LEU A 212 9.49 4.21 5.77
C LEU A 212 9.02 3.06 6.66
N LEU A 213 9.32 1.82 6.27
CA LEU A 213 8.87 0.62 6.98
C LEU A 213 9.55 0.47 8.34
N GLU A 214 10.82 0.88 8.45
CA GLU A 214 11.62 0.79 9.66
C GLU A 214 11.29 1.91 10.69
N GLY A 215 10.92 3.11 10.23
CA GLY A 215 10.80 4.31 11.07
C GLY A 215 9.38 4.86 11.26
N THR A 216 8.40 4.29 10.57
CA THR A 216 7.01 4.75 10.59
C THR A 216 6.10 3.57 10.90
N ALA A 217 5.00 3.78 11.62
CA ALA A 217 4.02 2.73 11.83
C ALA A 217 3.40 2.31 10.49
N VAL A 218 3.46 1.02 10.16
CA VAL A 218 2.93 0.45 8.91
C VAL A 218 1.71 -0.40 9.21
N ALA A 219 0.58 -0.11 8.57
CA ALA A 219 -0.67 -0.84 8.75
C ALA A 219 -1.24 -1.25 7.39
N PRO A 220 -1.02 -2.51 6.94
CA PRO A 220 -1.56 -3.02 5.69
C PRO A 220 -2.89 -3.75 5.88
N ALA A 221 -3.80 -3.63 4.91
CA ALA A 221 -4.87 -4.61 4.70
C ALA A 221 -4.38 -5.73 3.77
N PRO A 222 -4.86 -6.97 3.88
CA PRO A 222 -4.58 -7.98 2.88
C PRO A 222 -5.43 -7.75 1.63
N GLY A 223 -4.82 -7.93 0.46
CA GLY A 223 -5.52 -8.01 -0.82
C GLY A 223 -5.73 -9.46 -1.25
N ASN A 224 -6.22 -9.67 -2.46
CA ASN A 224 -6.39 -11.01 -2.99
C ASN A 224 -5.06 -11.66 -3.41
N HIS A 225 -4.03 -10.86 -3.69
CA HIS A 225 -2.70 -11.37 -3.98
C HIS A 225 -1.88 -11.76 -2.74
N GLU A 226 -2.35 -11.47 -1.54
CA GLU A 226 -1.83 -12.05 -0.30
C GLU A 226 -2.41 -13.44 0.00
N TYR A 227 -3.33 -13.92 -0.84
CA TYR A 227 -3.95 -15.24 -0.73
C TYR A 227 -3.51 -16.16 -1.86
N HIS A 228 -3.23 -17.42 -1.52
CA HIS A 228 -3.10 -18.49 -2.49
C HIS A 228 -4.48 -18.92 -2.98
N GLU A 229 -4.65 -19.03 -4.29
CA GLU A 229 -5.88 -19.49 -4.92
C GLU A 229 -5.66 -20.81 -5.62
N GLU A 230 -6.38 -21.84 -5.19
CA GLU A 230 -6.44 -23.15 -5.85
C GLU A 230 -7.72 -23.28 -6.65
N GLY A 231 -7.62 -23.83 -7.86
CA GLY A 231 -8.77 -24.04 -8.73
C GLY A 231 -9.39 -22.76 -9.27
N GLU A 232 -8.55 -21.75 -9.57
CA GLU A 232 -8.97 -20.48 -10.19
C GLU A 232 -9.95 -20.73 -11.34
N ASP A 233 -11.03 -19.97 -11.39
CA ASP A 233 -12.12 -20.09 -12.38
C ASP A 233 -12.93 -21.41 -12.35
N THR A 234 -12.84 -22.19 -11.27
CA THR A 234 -13.67 -23.39 -11.07
C THR A 234 -14.66 -23.25 -9.90
N PRO A 235 -15.76 -24.04 -9.86
CA PRO A 235 -16.65 -24.07 -8.71
C PRO A 235 -15.99 -24.55 -7.40
N GLN A 236 -14.79 -25.13 -7.48
CA GLN A 236 -14.00 -25.65 -6.37
C GLN A 236 -12.90 -24.66 -5.95
N ALA A 237 -12.89 -23.44 -6.48
CA ALA A 237 -11.93 -22.43 -6.11
C ALA A 237 -11.89 -22.21 -4.59
N THR A 238 -10.72 -22.32 -4.01
CA THR A 238 -10.47 -22.07 -2.58
C THR A 238 -9.35 -21.05 -2.41
N ARG A 239 -9.42 -20.29 -1.30
CA ARG A 239 -8.38 -19.32 -0.96
C ARG A 239 -7.80 -19.63 0.41
N THR A 240 -6.47 -19.57 0.50
CA THR A 240 -5.72 -19.72 1.74
C THR A 240 -4.76 -18.55 1.89
N LEU A 241 -4.72 -17.94 3.07
CA LEU A 241 -3.78 -16.84 3.33
C LEU A 241 -2.34 -17.30 3.10
N GLY A 242 -1.60 -16.56 2.29
CA GLY A 242 -0.21 -16.85 1.96
C GLY A 242 0.69 -16.87 3.18
N ASN A 243 1.68 -17.77 3.18
CA ASN A 243 2.53 -18.04 4.34
C ASN A 243 3.41 -16.84 4.74
N HIS A 244 3.69 -15.91 3.83
CA HIS A 244 4.47 -14.71 4.12
C HIS A 244 3.72 -13.73 5.01
N TRP A 245 2.41 -13.52 4.77
CA TRP A 245 1.64 -12.52 5.49
C TRP A 245 1.73 -12.63 7.02
N PRO A 246 1.44 -13.78 7.66
CA PRO A 246 1.38 -13.89 9.11
C PRO A 246 2.73 -13.74 9.81
N VAL A 247 3.85 -13.88 9.08
CA VAL A 247 5.22 -13.77 9.63
C VAL A 247 5.86 -12.42 9.29
N THR A 248 5.37 -11.74 8.26
CA THR A 248 5.88 -10.44 7.81
C THR A 248 5.45 -9.31 8.74
N PHE A 249 4.20 -9.33 9.22
CA PHE A 249 3.64 -8.21 9.97
C PHE A 249 3.29 -8.57 11.41
N ALA A 250 3.74 -7.74 12.34
CA ALA A 250 3.44 -7.87 13.78
C ALA A 250 2.17 -7.08 14.16
N LEU A 251 1.04 -7.32 13.46
CA LEU A 251 -0.21 -6.59 13.63
C LEU A 251 -0.92 -6.87 14.96
N PRO A 252 -1.81 -5.95 15.42
CA PRO A 252 -2.71 -6.21 16.53
C PRO A 252 -3.57 -7.47 16.28
N ARG A 253 -3.83 -8.24 17.34
CA ARG A 253 -4.61 -9.49 17.27
C ARG A 253 -5.97 -9.31 17.95
N ASN A 254 -6.72 -8.29 17.54
CA ASN A 254 -8.00 -7.89 18.12
C ASN A 254 -9.18 -7.97 17.14
N GLY A 255 -8.96 -8.61 15.99
CA GLY A 255 -9.99 -8.90 14.98
C GLY A 255 -10.87 -10.10 15.35
N PRO A 256 -11.86 -10.43 14.52
CA PRO A 256 -12.66 -11.64 14.66
C PRO A 256 -11.78 -12.89 14.59
N SER A 257 -12.15 -13.96 15.27
CA SER A 257 -11.37 -15.21 15.30
C SER A 257 -11.08 -15.78 13.91
N ALA A 258 -12.04 -15.68 12.99
CA ALA A 258 -11.89 -16.15 11.60
C ALA A 258 -10.87 -15.34 10.79
N THR A 259 -10.61 -14.09 11.17
CA THR A 259 -9.70 -13.14 10.48
C THR A 259 -8.70 -12.50 11.45
N ALA A 260 -8.36 -13.18 12.54
CA ALA A 260 -7.51 -12.65 13.61
C ALA A 260 -6.08 -12.23 13.17
N ARG A 261 -5.67 -12.62 11.96
CA ARG A 261 -4.37 -12.26 11.37
C ARG A 261 -4.46 -11.20 10.28
N THR A 262 -5.69 -10.86 9.84
CA THR A 262 -5.93 -10.04 8.66
C THR A 262 -6.87 -8.87 8.95
N SER A 263 -7.75 -8.99 9.95
CA SER A 263 -8.60 -7.89 10.40
C SER A 263 -8.17 -7.43 11.78
N TYR A 264 -8.04 -6.13 11.99
CA TYR A 264 -7.61 -5.53 13.25
C TYR A 264 -7.99 -4.07 13.33
N TRP A 265 -7.86 -3.46 14.51
CA TRP A 265 -8.03 -2.02 14.70
C TRP A 265 -6.97 -1.47 15.65
N PHE A 266 -6.74 -0.17 15.55
CA PHE A 266 -5.87 0.57 16.44
C PHE A 266 -6.27 2.03 16.49
N ASP A 267 -5.86 2.71 17.55
CA ASP A 267 -6.03 4.16 17.72
C ASP A 267 -4.70 4.88 17.49
N TYR A 268 -4.76 5.97 16.71
CA TYR A 268 -3.60 6.79 16.42
C TYR A 268 -3.98 8.28 16.41
N GLN A 269 -3.55 9.06 17.41
CA GLN A 269 -3.73 10.52 17.49
C GLN A 269 -5.12 11.01 17.09
N GLY A 270 -6.17 10.59 17.78
CA GLY A 270 -7.54 11.03 17.54
C GLY A 270 -8.25 10.38 16.36
N VAL A 271 -7.68 9.33 15.80
CA VAL A 271 -8.27 8.56 14.70
C VAL A 271 -8.36 7.10 15.08
N ARG A 272 -9.56 6.50 14.98
CA ARG A 272 -9.73 5.05 14.99
C ARG A 272 -9.61 4.49 13.59
N ILE A 273 -8.72 3.55 13.41
CA ILE A 273 -8.48 2.88 12.13
C ILE A 273 -8.87 1.41 12.28
N ALA A 274 -9.85 0.97 11.47
CA ALA A 274 -10.28 -0.41 11.38
C ALA A 274 -9.86 -1.00 10.03
N VAL A 275 -9.16 -2.12 10.05
CA VAL A 275 -8.69 -2.83 8.86
C VAL A 275 -9.53 -4.08 8.66
N LEU A 276 -10.09 -4.22 7.47
CA LEU A 276 -10.93 -5.34 7.05
C LEU A 276 -10.24 -6.20 6.01
N ASP A 277 -10.58 -7.47 6.04
CA ASP A 277 -10.16 -8.46 5.06
C ASP A 277 -11.28 -8.67 4.04
N GLY A 278 -11.26 -7.88 2.98
CA GLY A 278 -12.28 -7.92 1.93
C GLY A 278 -12.26 -9.22 1.12
N THR A 279 -11.07 -9.81 0.92
CA THR A 279 -10.93 -11.10 0.22
C THR A 279 -11.68 -12.20 0.97
N SER A 280 -11.51 -12.28 2.27
CA SER A 280 -12.21 -13.30 3.07
C SER A 280 -13.73 -13.05 3.19
N VAL A 281 -14.18 -11.79 3.11
CA VAL A 281 -15.61 -11.47 3.01
C VAL A 281 -16.20 -12.05 1.74
N LEU A 282 -15.55 -11.80 0.60
CA LEU A 282 -16.04 -12.19 -0.71
C LEU A 282 -15.99 -13.71 -0.92
N ASP A 283 -14.89 -14.34 -0.53
CA ASP A 283 -14.56 -15.70 -0.94
C ASP A 283 -14.70 -16.74 0.20
N LEU A 284 -14.50 -16.33 1.46
CA LEU A 284 -14.48 -17.25 2.61
C LEU A 284 -15.66 -17.07 3.58
N GLY A 285 -16.63 -16.22 3.25
CA GLY A 285 -17.86 -16.07 4.02
C GLY A 285 -17.71 -15.40 5.39
N THR A 286 -16.62 -14.64 5.63
CA THR A 286 -16.37 -14.01 6.93
C THR A 286 -17.11 -12.68 7.15
N GLY A 287 -17.86 -12.21 6.16
CA GLY A 287 -18.51 -10.90 6.19
C GLY A 287 -19.40 -10.65 7.42
N PRO A 288 -20.30 -11.55 7.83
CA PRO A 288 -21.12 -11.35 9.03
C PRO A 288 -20.28 -11.18 10.31
N ALA A 289 -19.20 -11.96 10.47
CA ALA A 289 -18.33 -11.88 11.63
C ALA A 289 -17.53 -10.56 11.66
N GLN A 290 -17.01 -10.13 10.50
CA GLN A 290 -16.30 -8.86 10.38
C GLN A 290 -17.27 -7.68 10.58
N ALA A 291 -18.48 -7.72 10.06
CA ALA A 291 -19.50 -6.69 10.25
C ALA A 291 -19.89 -6.53 11.72
N GLN A 292 -20.13 -7.64 12.43
CA GLN A 292 -20.45 -7.62 13.86
C GLN A 292 -19.30 -7.07 14.70
N TRP A 293 -18.06 -7.43 14.38
CA TRP A 293 -16.87 -6.92 15.04
C TRP A 293 -16.69 -5.42 14.76
N LEU A 294 -16.80 -4.99 13.50
CA LEU A 294 -16.68 -3.59 13.11
C LEU A 294 -17.72 -2.70 13.80
N ASP A 295 -18.96 -3.20 13.94
CA ASP A 295 -20.04 -2.49 14.64
C ASP A 295 -19.65 -2.16 16.08
N LYS A 296 -19.07 -3.11 16.81
CA LYS A 296 -18.56 -2.91 18.17
C LYS A 296 -17.38 -1.94 18.19
N VAL A 297 -16.40 -2.14 17.31
CA VAL A 297 -15.19 -1.30 17.24
C VAL A 297 -15.55 0.16 16.99
N LEU A 298 -16.53 0.42 16.12
CA LEU A 298 -16.96 1.78 15.80
C LEU A 298 -17.90 2.37 16.85
N ALA A 299 -18.74 1.54 17.50
CA ALA A 299 -19.60 2.00 18.61
C ALA A 299 -18.78 2.50 19.80
N ASP A 300 -17.63 1.86 20.07
CA ASP A 300 -16.74 2.19 21.18
C ASP A 300 -15.67 3.25 20.79
N ASN A 301 -15.80 3.90 19.63
CA ASN A 301 -14.82 4.90 19.17
C ASN A 301 -14.92 6.22 19.96
N PRO A 302 -13.92 6.58 20.79
CA PRO A 302 -13.92 7.84 21.51
C PRO A 302 -13.39 9.03 20.70
N HIS A 303 -12.88 8.77 19.48
CA HIS A 303 -12.17 9.75 18.68
C HIS A 303 -13.10 10.49 17.70
N PRO A 304 -12.75 11.71 17.29
CA PRO A 304 -13.54 12.48 16.33
C PRO A 304 -13.54 11.88 14.92
N TRP A 305 -12.54 11.04 14.60
CA TRP A 305 -12.33 10.49 13.26
C TRP A 305 -12.30 8.97 13.24
N SER A 306 -12.80 8.40 12.14
CA SER A 306 -12.76 6.98 11.84
C SER A 306 -12.38 6.72 10.40
N ILE A 307 -11.45 5.79 10.20
CA ILE A 307 -11.01 5.34 8.88
C ILE A 307 -11.18 3.83 8.79
N VAL A 308 -11.77 3.36 7.70
CA VAL A 308 -11.78 1.94 7.33
C VAL A 308 -10.80 1.73 6.19
N LEU A 309 -9.88 0.80 6.37
CA LEU A 309 -8.95 0.34 5.35
C LEU A 309 -9.35 -1.06 4.89
N ILE A 310 -9.55 -1.25 3.61
CA ILE A 310 -9.94 -2.52 3.00
C ILE A 310 -9.42 -2.58 1.57
N HIS A 311 -9.08 -3.77 1.07
CA HIS A 311 -8.57 -3.88 -0.29
C HIS A 311 -9.67 -3.73 -1.35
N GLN A 312 -10.68 -4.60 -1.34
CA GLN A 312 -11.73 -4.58 -2.36
C GLN A 312 -12.70 -3.41 -2.16
N PRO A 313 -13.05 -2.67 -3.22
CA PRO A 313 -13.90 -1.50 -3.10
C PRO A 313 -15.40 -1.88 -2.93
N PHE A 314 -16.10 -1.10 -2.12
CA PHE A 314 -17.56 -1.17 -2.04
C PHE A 314 -18.24 -0.72 -3.34
N PHE A 315 -17.63 0.24 -4.02
CA PHE A 315 -18.09 0.77 -5.30
C PHE A 315 -16.89 0.74 -6.26
N SER A 316 -16.96 -0.20 -7.21
CA SER A 316 -15.86 -0.40 -8.15
C SER A 316 -15.82 0.68 -9.22
N PRO A 317 -14.68 1.37 -9.42
CA PRO A 317 -14.48 2.20 -10.61
C PRO A 317 -14.25 1.38 -11.89
N ARG A 318 -13.89 0.10 -11.80
CA ARG A 318 -13.69 -0.79 -12.92
C ARG A 318 -15.01 -1.34 -13.47
N ALA A 319 -15.07 -1.64 -14.77
CA ALA A 319 -16.19 -2.33 -15.37
C ALA A 319 -16.27 -3.81 -14.91
N ASP A 320 -17.48 -4.35 -14.93
CA ASP A 320 -17.77 -5.77 -14.72
C ASP A 320 -17.30 -6.33 -13.37
N ARG A 321 -17.29 -5.47 -12.34
CA ARG A 321 -16.95 -5.88 -10.98
C ARG A 321 -18.02 -5.39 -10.00
N GLU A 322 -18.61 -6.32 -9.29
CA GLU A 322 -19.57 -6.06 -8.23
C GLU A 322 -19.13 -6.82 -6.96
N ASN A 323 -18.89 -6.09 -5.90
CA ASN A 323 -18.53 -6.66 -4.59
C ASN A 323 -19.78 -6.75 -3.70
N GLN A 324 -20.81 -7.45 -4.19
CA GLN A 324 -22.15 -7.46 -3.59
C GLN A 324 -22.14 -7.87 -2.11
N LYS A 325 -21.36 -8.88 -1.72
CA LYS A 325 -21.27 -9.31 -0.31
C LYS A 325 -20.74 -8.20 0.61
N LEU A 326 -19.78 -7.38 0.15
CA LEU A 326 -19.32 -6.22 0.92
C LEU A 326 -20.44 -5.20 1.09
N VAL A 327 -21.16 -4.89 0.02
CA VAL A 327 -22.28 -3.93 0.04
C VAL A 327 -23.42 -4.42 0.93
N GLU A 328 -23.76 -5.69 0.89
CA GLU A 328 -24.84 -6.26 1.69
C GLU A 328 -24.50 -6.43 3.16
N GLN A 329 -23.28 -6.89 3.47
CA GLN A 329 -22.94 -7.35 4.81
C GLN A 329 -22.18 -6.31 5.63
N VAL A 330 -21.32 -5.48 5.02
CA VAL A 330 -20.41 -4.57 5.73
C VAL A 330 -20.81 -3.09 5.58
N LEU A 331 -21.24 -2.66 4.40
CA LEU A 331 -21.61 -1.26 4.14
C LEU A 331 -22.68 -0.71 5.10
N PRO A 332 -23.70 -1.48 5.53
CA PRO A 332 -24.69 -1.01 6.51
C PRO A 332 -24.07 -0.55 7.85
N VAL A 333 -22.97 -1.21 8.27
CA VAL A 333 -22.25 -0.83 9.50
C VAL A 333 -21.49 0.48 9.29
N ILE A 334 -20.77 0.60 8.16
CA ILE A 334 -20.05 1.82 7.79
C ILE A 334 -20.99 3.04 7.75
N ARG A 335 -22.19 2.87 7.17
CA ARG A 335 -23.23 3.92 7.11
C ARG A 335 -23.76 4.29 8.48
N ARG A 336 -24.11 3.29 9.30
CA ARG A 336 -24.67 3.49 10.65
C ARG A 336 -23.76 4.34 11.51
N HIS A 337 -22.45 4.05 11.48
CA HIS A 337 -21.45 4.76 12.26
C HIS A 337 -20.89 6.00 11.56
N LYS A 338 -21.36 6.31 10.36
CA LYS A 338 -20.91 7.49 9.58
C LYS A 338 -19.38 7.55 9.51
N VAL A 339 -18.75 6.40 9.16
CA VAL A 339 -17.30 6.34 8.98
C VAL A 339 -16.86 7.49 8.06
N ASP A 340 -15.78 8.18 8.40
CA ASP A 340 -15.37 9.37 7.68
C ASP A 340 -14.77 9.06 6.32
N LEU A 341 -13.85 8.09 6.29
CA LEU A 341 -13.09 7.77 5.10
C LEU A 341 -12.93 6.25 4.97
N VAL A 342 -13.17 5.74 3.77
CA VAL A 342 -12.94 4.35 3.40
C VAL A 342 -11.87 4.33 2.31
N LEU A 343 -10.68 3.78 2.66
CA LEU A 343 -9.51 3.70 1.79
C LEU A 343 -9.42 2.31 1.17
N GLN A 344 -9.33 2.23 -0.16
CA GLN A 344 -9.50 1.00 -0.92
C GLN A 344 -8.51 0.92 -2.10
N GLY A 345 -8.24 -0.31 -2.57
CA GLY A 345 -7.39 -0.61 -3.72
C GLY A 345 -8.10 -1.43 -4.80
N HIS A 346 -7.42 -2.50 -5.28
CA HIS A 346 -7.93 -3.57 -6.12
C HIS A 346 -8.20 -3.24 -7.59
N ASP A 347 -8.74 -2.06 -7.87
CA ASP A 347 -9.21 -1.72 -9.22
C ASP A 347 -8.18 -0.95 -10.06
N HIS A 348 -6.99 -0.71 -9.52
CA HIS A 348 -5.86 -0.11 -10.23
C HIS A 348 -6.22 1.14 -11.04
N THR A 349 -7.16 1.91 -10.53
CA THR A 349 -7.63 3.21 -11.04
C THR A 349 -7.80 4.15 -9.87
N TYR A 350 -8.10 5.40 -10.16
CA TYR A 350 -8.53 6.34 -9.13
C TYR A 350 -10.02 6.63 -9.25
N GLY A 351 -10.72 6.60 -8.13
CA GLY A 351 -12.11 7.01 -8.05
C GLY A 351 -12.49 7.44 -6.64
N ARG A 352 -13.15 8.60 -6.53
CA ARG A 352 -13.68 9.09 -5.26
C ARG A 352 -15.18 9.36 -5.37
N ARG A 353 -15.92 8.97 -4.36
CA ARG A 353 -17.36 9.31 -4.24
C ARG A 353 -17.81 9.38 -2.79
N GLY A 354 -18.85 10.16 -2.51
CA GLY A 354 -19.68 10.00 -1.31
C GLY A 354 -20.62 8.81 -1.44
N ASP A 355 -21.24 8.41 -0.36
CA ASP A 355 -22.23 7.32 -0.36
C ASP A 355 -23.59 7.81 -0.87
N GLU A 356 -24.12 8.86 -0.26
CA GLU A 356 -25.42 9.42 -0.59
C GLU A 356 -25.33 10.93 -0.89
N ALA A 357 -26.19 11.40 -1.77
CA ALA A 357 -26.23 12.82 -2.12
C ALA A 357 -26.52 13.70 -0.89
N GLY A 358 -25.72 14.73 -0.71
CA GLY A 358 -25.88 15.71 0.38
C GLY A 358 -25.26 15.28 1.72
N GLN A 359 -24.69 14.07 1.83
CA GLN A 359 -23.92 13.65 3.00
C GLN A 359 -22.42 13.85 2.77
N ALA A 360 -21.70 14.33 3.80
CA ALA A 360 -20.25 14.51 3.72
C ALA A 360 -19.49 13.19 3.89
N THR A 361 -20.04 12.23 4.60
CA THR A 361 -19.42 10.94 4.95
C THR A 361 -20.43 9.80 4.84
N PRO A 362 -20.00 8.58 4.54
CA PRO A 362 -18.62 8.15 4.21
C PRO A 362 -18.09 8.67 2.88
N VAL A 363 -16.79 8.96 2.82
CA VAL A 363 -16.09 9.20 1.55
C VAL A 363 -15.32 7.94 1.18
N PHE A 364 -15.61 7.39 0.02
CA PHE A 364 -14.94 6.21 -0.52
C PHE A 364 -13.87 6.63 -1.53
N VAL A 365 -12.66 6.11 -1.36
CA VAL A 365 -11.54 6.35 -2.26
C VAL A 365 -10.97 5.01 -2.71
N VAL A 366 -10.82 4.84 -4.01
CA VAL A 366 -10.02 3.78 -4.63
C VAL A 366 -8.77 4.41 -5.22
N SER A 367 -7.60 3.84 -4.96
CA SER A 367 -6.33 4.35 -5.45
C SER A 367 -5.36 3.24 -5.84
N VAL A 368 -4.30 3.59 -6.58
CA VAL A 368 -3.24 2.68 -7.01
C VAL A 368 -1.89 3.37 -6.98
N ALA A 369 -0.92 2.78 -6.30
CA ALA A 369 0.47 3.24 -6.27
C ALA A 369 1.36 2.46 -7.27
N GLY A 370 0.97 1.26 -7.62
CA GLY A 370 1.66 0.37 -8.56
C GLY A 370 1.48 0.76 -10.03
N PRO A 371 2.27 0.15 -10.91
CA PRO A 371 2.23 0.42 -12.35
C PRO A 371 1.15 -0.34 -13.12
N LYS A 372 0.51 -1.34 -12.51
CA LYS A 372 -0.61 -2.05 -13.13
C LYS A 372 -1.83 -1.15 -13.12
N GLN A 373 -2.46 -0.98 -14.28
CA GLN A 373 -3.56 -0.02 -14.45
C GLN A 373 -4.73 -0.69 -15.17
N TYR A 374 -5.96 -0.31 -14.77
CA TYR A 374 -7.19 -0.74 -15.43
C TYR A 374 -7.96 0.44 -16.01
N ARG A 375 -9.02 0.12 -16.75
CA ARG A 375 -9.92 1.08 -17.35
C ARG A 375 -11.10 1.40 -16.44
N LEU A 376 -11.49 2.67 -16.43
CA LEU A 376 -12.69 3.12 -15.76
C LEU A 376 -13.96 2.62 -16.49
N SER A 377 -14.95 2.26 -15.70
CA SER A 377 -16.30 1.99 -16.20
C SER A 377 -17.03 3.29 -16.57
N ASP A 378 -18.05 3.17 -17.42
CA ASP A 378 -18.96 4.29 -17.71
C ASP A 378 -19.75 4.72 -16.45
N MET A 379 -20.01 3.78 -15.54
CA MET A 379 -20.66 4.07 -14.27
C MET A 379 -19.75 4.91 -13.38
N ALA A 380 -18.47 4.56 -13.27
CA ALA A 380 -17.50 5.35 -12.49
C ALA A 380 -17.42 6.80 -13.01
N ARG A 381 -17.34 6.96 -14.33
CA ARG A 381 -17.32 8.30 -14.95
C ARG A 381 -18.58 9.14 -14.65
N LYS A 382 -19.72 8.50 -14.34
CA LYS A 382 -20.97 9.19 -13.97
C LYS A 382 -21.09 9.48 -12.48
N THR A 383 -20.60 8.57 -11.64
CA THR A 383 -20.88 8.56 -10.20
C THR A 383 -19.72 8.92 -9.30
N MET A 384 -18.49 8.97 -9.84
CA MET A 384 -17.28 9.31 -9.10
C MET A 384 -16.65 10.61 -9.60
N ARG A 385 -16.10 11.41 -8.69
CA ARG A 385 -15.42 12.68 -8.99
C ARG A 385 -14.35 12.96 -7.93
N PRO A 386 -13.06 13.19 -8.34
CA PRO A 386 -12.53 12.89 -9.67
C PRO A 386 -12.35 11.40 -9.93
N VAL A 387 -12.05 11.04 -11.18
CA VAL A 387 -11.63 9.71 -11.61
C VAL A 387 -10.26 9.76 -12.25
N GLY A 388 -9.56 8.62 -12.37
CA GLY A 388 -8.24 8.57 -13.00
C GLY A 388 -7.83 7.20 -13.49
N GLU A 389 -7.20 7.18 -14.66
CA GLU A 389 -6.58 6.02 -15.29
C GLU A 389 -5.08 6.29 -15.54
N ASP A 390 -4.31 5.26 -15.81
CA ASP A 390 -2.90 5.34 -16.23
C ASP A 390 -2.06 6.32 -15.39
N THR A 391 -2.22 6.27 -14.06
CA THR A 391 -1.50 7.16 -13.18
C THR A 391 -1.19 6.52 -11.83
N GLN A 392 0.07 6.54 -11.43
CA GLN A 392 0.48 6.14 -10.08
C GLN A 392 0.23 7.28 -9.10
N LEU A 393 -0.46 6.98 -8.01
CA LEU A 393 -0.85 7.95 -7.00
C LEU A 393 -0.41 7.50 -5.61
N TYR A 394 -0.16 8.46 -4.74
CA TYR A 394 -0.07 8.29 -3.30
C TYR A 394 -0.90 9.37 -2.63
N GLN A 395 -1.28 9.14 -1.39
CA GLN A 395 -2.10 10.09 -0.66
C GLN A 395 -1.40 10.57 0.61
N VAL A 396 -1.66 11.83 0.92
CA VAL A 396 -1.24 12.48 2.17
C VAL A 396 -2.49 12.95 2.90
N LEU A 397 -2.68 12.47 4.11
CA LEU A 397 -3.75 12.93 4.99
C LEU A 397 -3.15 13.73 6.14
N ARG A 398 -3.75 14.89 6.41
CA ARG A 398 -3.44 15.71 7.60
C ARG A 398 -4.70 15.89 8.40
N ILE A 399 -4.66 15.47 9.64
CA ILE A 399 -5.84 15.33 10.50
C ILE A 399 -5.57 16.04 11.81
N ASP A 400 -6.49 16.89 12.22
CA ASP A 400 -6.58 17.45 13.57
C ASP A 400 -8.01 17.26 14.13
N ASN A 401 -8.32 17.79 15.30
CA ASN A 401 -9.64 17.60 15.93
C ASN A 401 -10.80 18.22 15.15
N GLN A 402 -10.55 19.16 14.26
CA GLN A 402 -11.58 19.90 13.53
C GLN A 402 -11.61 19.57 12.04
N LYS A 403 -10.50 19.09 11.50
CA LYS A 403 -10.32 18.95 10.06
C LYS A 403 -9.53 17.69 9.71
N LEU A 404 -10.03 17.00 8.68
CA LEU A 404 -9.29 15.97 7.95
C LEU A 404 -9.08 16.49 6.53
N ARG A 405 -7.84 16.78 6.17
CA ARG A 405 -7.44 17.15 4.81
C ARG A 405 -6.86 15.94 4.10
N TYR A 406 -7.41 15.62 2.96
CA TYR A 406 -6.96 14.56 2.05
C TYR A 406 -6.36 15.18 0.79
N GLU A 407 -5.21 14.67 0.37
CA GLU A 407 -4.57 15.01 -0.90
C GLU A 407 -4.12 13.74 -1.62
N SER A 408 -4.55 13.54 -2.87
CA SER A 408 -3.99 12.55 -3.79
C SER A 408 -2.98 13.23 -4.70
N ARG A 409 -1.80 12.64 -4.84
CA ARG A 409 -0.69 13.21 -5.62
C ARG A 409 -0.10 12.18 -6.56
N THR A 410 0.33 12.63 -7.73
CA THR A 410 0.99 11.78 -8.71
C THR A 410 2.40 11.36 -8.26
N ALA A 411 2.96 10.34 -8.91
CA ALA A 411 4.35 9.91 -8.68
C ALA A 411 5.41 11.03 -8.85
N THR A 412 5.03 12.17 -9.42
CA THR A 412 5.89 13.37 -9.54
C THR A 412 5.53 14.47 -8.54
N GLY A 413 4.58 14.22 -7.63
CA GLY A 413 4.17 15.14 -6.57
C GLY A 413 3.10 16.17 -6.96
N ARG A 414 2.58 16.13 -8.21
CA ARG A 414 1.51 17.04 -8.64
C ARG A 414 0.20 16.69 -7.95
N LEU A 415 -0.55 17.70 -7.54
CA LEU A 415 -1.85 17.52 -6.88
C LEU A 415 -2.88 17.01 -7.88
N TYR A 416 -3.46 15.85 -7.60
CA TYR A 416 -4.48 15.19 -8.43
C TYR A 416 -5.89 15.41 -7.91
N ASP A 417 -6.09 15.20 -6.60
CA ASP A 417 -7.33 15.41 -5.89
C ASP A 417 -7.07 15.95 -4.49
N ALA A 418 -7.97 16.77 -3.96
CA ALA A 418 -7.93 17.20 -2.58
C ALA A 418 -9.31 17.63 -2.08
N PHE A 419 -9.61 17.30 -0.84
CA PHE A 419 -10.79 17.77 -0.13
C PHE A 419 -10.49 17.89 1.36
N GLU A 420 -11.37 18.56 2.07
CA GLU A 420 -11.38 18.61 3.52
C GLU A 420 -12.71 18.12 4.06
N LEU A 421 -12.67 17.33 5.12
CA LEU A 421 -13.82 17.11 5.99
C LEU A 421 -13.68 18.04 7.18
N GLU A 422 -14.62 18.95 7.36
CA GLU A 422 -14.66 19.89 8.47
C GLU A 422 -15.72 19.47 9.46
N ARG A 423 -15.38 19.47 10.74
CA ARG A 423 -16.27 19.11 11.83
C ARG A 423 -16.99 20.33 12.35
N GLY A 424 -18.33 20.32 12.32
CA GLY A 424 -19.17 21.34 12.93
C GLY A 424 -19.24 21.21 14.46
N SER A 425 -19.75 22.27 15.10
CA SER A 425 -19.96 22.29 16.56
C SER A 425 -21.01 21.28 17.04
N ASP A 426 -21.90 20.85 16.16
CA ASP A 426 -22.91 19.80 16.37
C ASP A 426 -22.38 18.38 16.17
N GLY A 427 -21.09 18.24 15.84
CA GLY A 427 -20.45 16.96 15.50
C GLY A 427 -20.74 16.48 14.08
N GLY A 428 -21.57 17.18 13.31
CA GLY A 428 -21.76 16.94 11.88
C GLY A 428 -20.49 17.25 11.09
N LYS A 429 -20.38 16.70 9.89
CA LYS A 429 -19.20 16.90 9.05
C LYS A 429 -19.60 17.50 7.70
N ARG A 430 -18.76 18.36 7.16
CA ARG A 430 -18.95 19.01 5.87
C ARG A 430 -17.75 18.70 4.98
N LEU A 431 -18.03 18.25 3.76
CA LEU A 431 -17.00 18.08 2.73
C LEU A 431 -16.80 19.40 1.99
N VAL A 432 -15.56 19.82 1.88
CA VAL A 432 -15.13 21.04 1.17
C VAL A 432 -14.12 20.64 0.10
N GLU A 433 -14.48 20.82 -1.16
CA GLU A 433 -13.59 20.58 -2.29
C GLU A 433 -12.43 21.57 -2.30
N GLN A 434 -11.23 21.08 -2.57
CA GLN A 434 -10.01 21.87 -2.69
C GLN A 434 -9.48 21.78 -4.12
N GLU A 435 -10.01 22.64 -5.01
CA GLU A 435 -9.71 22.56 -6.45
C GLU A 435 -8.41 23.25 -6.85
N ALA A 436 -7.94 24.20 -6.05
CA ALA A 436 -6.75 24.99 -6.36
C ALA A 436 -5.50 24.11 -6.51
N GLY A 437 -4.84 24.23 -7.64
CA GLY A 437 -3.60 23.50 -7.95
C GLY A 437 -3.78 22.05 -8.41
N ARG A 438 -5.00 21.53 -8.52
CA ARG A 438 -5.26 20.22 -9.12
C ARG A 438 -4.93 20.23 -10.60
N ILE A 439 -4.34 19.13 -11.07
CA ILE A 439 -4.22 18.86 -12.50
C ILE A 439 -5.55 18.29 -13.02
N ALA A 440 -5.75 18.36 -14.34
CA ALA A 440 -6.93 17.78 -14.97
C ALA A 440 -7.02 16.26 -14.68
N PRO A 441 -8.23 15.73 -14.44
CA PRO A 441 -8.44 14.29 -14.31
C PRO A 441 -7.93 13.53 -15.54
N ARG A 442 -7.32 12.37 -15.30
CA ARG A 442 -6.86 11.47 -16.37
C ARG A 442 -7.98 10.51 -16.74
N ASP A 443 -8.83 10.93 -17.64
CA ASP A 443 -9.87 10.11 -18.27
C ASP A 443 -9.46 9.80 -19.70
N CYS A 444 -8.95 8.58 -19.92
CA CYS A 444 -8.38 8.20 -21.20
C CYS A 444 -9.45 8.01 -22.28
N PRO A 445 -9.20 8.40 -23.55
CA PRO A 445 -10.14 8.20 -24.63
C PRO A 445 -10.51 6.71 -24.82
N ARG A 446 -11.76 6.42 -25.13
CA ARG A 446 -12.24 5.04 -25.37
C ARG A 446 -11.54 4.33 -26.54
N SER A 447 -10.96 5.07 -27.47
CA SER A 447 -10.20 4.54 -28.61
C SER A 447 -8.82 4.00 -28.23
N ALA A 448 -8.33 4.31 -27.03
CA ALA A 448 -7.08 3.78 -26.55
C ALA A 448 -7.25 2.30 -26.22
N THR A 449 -6.45 1.44 -26.87
CA THR A 449 -6.58 -0.01 -26.69
C THR A 449 -5.94 -0.48 -25.40
N PRO A 450 -6.58 -1.40 -24.63
CA PRO A 450 -6.06 -1.90 -23.35
C PRO A 450 -4.82 -2.79 -23.49
N LYS A 451 -4.30 -3.02 -24.68
CA LYS A 451 -3.14 -3.89 -24.87
C LYS A 451 -1.87 -3.19 -24.45
N GLY A 452 -1.40 -3.58 -23.26
CA GLY A 452 -0.04 -3.38 -22.81
C GLY A 452 0.46 -1.94 -22.96
N ARG A 453 0.12 -1.02 -22.08
CA ARG A 453 0.78 0.29 -21.88
C ARG A 453 0.90 1.25 -23.06
N ALA A 454 0.30 0.93 -24.20
CA ALA A 454 0.13 1.88 -25.30
C ALA A 454 -0.82 3.02 -24.93
N ASP A 455 -1.46 2.90 -23.78
CA ASP A 455 -2.51 3.80 -23.31
C ASP A 455 -1.97 4.98 -22.51
N ARG A 456 -0.97 5.63 -23.03
CA ARG A 456 -0.55 6.91 -22.46
C ARG A 456 -1.52 7.99 -22.90
N CYS A 457 -2.58 8.17 -22.14
CA CYS A 457 -3.58 9.17 -22.47
C CYS A 457 -3.11 10.62 -22.23
N TRP A 458 -1.82 10.83 -21.98
CA TRP A 458 -1.24 12.13 -21.68
C TRP A 458 0.02 12.44 -22.52
N GLU A 459 0.15 11.90 -23.66
CA GLU A 459 1.08 12.38 -24.67
C GLU A 459 0.52 13.55 -25.45
#